data_b74912363db2d20ea7699a7d1faa5ad8
#
_entry.id   b74912363db2d20ea7699a7d1faa5ad8
#
_cell.length_a   1.000
_cell.length_b   1.000
_cell.length_c   1.000
_cell.angle_alpha   90.00
_cell.angle_beta   90.00
_cell.angle_gamma   90.00
#
_symmetry.space_group_name_H-M   'P 1'
#
loop_
_entity.id
_entity.type
_entity.pdbx_description
1 polymer ?
#
loop_
_entity_poly.entity_id
_entity_poly.type
_entity_poly.pdbx_seq_one_letter_code
_entity_poly.pdbx_strand_id
1 'polypeptide(L)'
;SLANAYIKSILKKLYTFDPSLIIFKQNRSKLKAALLISWVFVIIMFSFNYQISSDSYFRWSNPSQKFLSPKPFKLFNTTGPLHILGGEKSIITIKASSVISDTVLLQLTPTQVSTQKRDSLKLEFSCPPSESGEFIFELPELYQDYSYQAVVNARFFWESWDNVTTALDTIFVTDRPSFENFSLIITPPKYSKVKKFIQEGNIAAIKTLKGSEILVDITSNRLLRTAFINLNKSKINMVTSYNTASGGFTLLEEGSFFVNLVDKRGITNRDPISYSLEIL
;
A
#
# COMPACT_ATOMS: atom_id res chain seq x y z
N SER A 1 102.88 -18.06 -14.31
CA SER A 1 102.36 -16.71 -14.18
C SER A 1 101.31 -16.68 -13.09
N LEU A 2 101.25 -15.57 -12.34
CA LEU A 2 100.36 -15.33 -11.24
C LEU A 2 98.88 -15.58 -11.61
N ALA A 3 98.47 -15.25 -12.86
CA ALA A 3 97.15 -15.45 -13.38
C ALA A 3 96.72 -16.91 -13.40
N ASN A 4 97.59 -17.86 -13.76
CA ASN A 4 97.30 -19.28 -13.77
C ASN A 4 97.15 -19.87 -12.35
N ALA A 5 97.87 -19.32 -11.38
CA ALA A 5 97.74 -19.74 -9.98
C ALA A 5 96.36 -19.30 -9.40
N TYR A 6 95.96 -18.11 -9.80
CA TYR A 6 94.66 -17.52 -9.40
C TYR A 6 93.48 -18.26 -10.01
N ILE A 7 93.56 -18.59 -11.32
CA ILE A 7 92.52 -19.38 -12.00
C ILE A 7 92.42 -20.78 -11.38
N LYS A 8 93.57 -21.45 -11.06
CA LYS A 8 93.59 -22.76 -10.36
C LYS A 8 92.97 -22.68 -8.96
N SER A 9 93.17 -21.60 -8.25
CA SER A 9 92.54 -21.39 -6.92
C SER A 9 91.06 -21.21 -7.00
N ILE A 10 90.57 -20.46 -8.01
CA ILE A 10 89.12 -20.28 -8.26
C ILE A 10 88.49 -21.61 -8.71
N LEU A 11 89.07 -22.31 -9.62
CA LEU A 11 88.62 -23.65 -10.05
C LEU A 11 88.56 -24.59 -8.88
N LYS A 12 89.57 -24.62 -7.99
CA LYS A 12 89.53 -25.45 -6.78
C LYS A 12 88.42 -25.09 -5.82
N LYS A 13 88.10 -23.81 -5.66
CA LYS A 13 86.91 -23.28 -4.88
C LYS A 13 85.62 -23.62 -5.56
N LEU A 14 85.54 -23.61 -6.88
CA LEU A 14 84.34 -23.97 -7.64
C LEU A 14 84.09 -25.51 -7.56
N TYR A 15 85.11 -26.31 -7.61
CA TYR A 15 84.98 -27.76 -7.47
C TYR A 15 84.61 -28.22 -6.05
N THR A 16 84.93 -27.42 -5.03
CA THR A 16 84.52 -27.67 -3.65
C THR A 16 83.15 -26.98 -3.32
N PHE A 17 82.59 -26.28 -4.25
CA PHE A 17 81.31 -25.61 -4.05
C PHE A 17 80.17 -26.61 -4.28
N ASP A 18 79.47 -26.95 -3.20
CA ASP A 18 78.29 -27.80 -3.27
C ASP A 18 77.08 -26.95 -3.56
N PRO A 19 76.46 -27.03 -4.76
CA PRO A 19 75.25 -26.26 -5.11
C PRO A 19 74.08 -26.58 -4.22
N SER A 20 74.12 -27.71 -3.55
CA SER A 20 73.01 -28.13 -2.64
C SER A 20 72.92 -27.26 -1.39
N LEU A 21 74.01 -26.52 -1.04
CA LEU A 21 73.95 -25.55 0.09
C LEU A 21 73.22 -24.26 -0.20
N ILE A 22 73.08 -23.90 -1.49
CA ILE A 22 72.33 -22.67 -1.90
C ILE A 22 70.86 -23.02 -2.21
N ILE A 23 70.61 -24.25 -2.64
CA ILE A 23 69.25 -24.66 -2.90
C ILE A 23 68.62 -24.97 -1.55
N PHE A 24 67.86 -24.03 -1.04
CA PHE A 24 67.01 -24.24 0.10
C PHE A 24 66.23 -25.56 -0.15
N LYS A 25 66.55 -26.61 0.57
CA LYS A 25 65.85 -27.89 0.51
C LYS A 25 64.46 -27.65 1.08
N GLN A 26 63.62 -27.05 0.23
CA GLN A 26 62.25 -26.76 0.58
C GLN A 26 61.62 -28.08 1.01
N ASN A 27 61.17 -28.12 2.23
CA ASN A 27 60.64 -29.34 2.82
C ASN A 27 59.28 -29.67 2.16
N ARG A 28 59.40 -30.29 0.96
CA ARG A 28 58.26 -30.61 0.08
C ARG A 28 57.16 -31.40 0.79
N SER A 29 57.52 -32.13 1.84
CA SER A 29 56.52 -32.84 2.65
C SER A 29 55.66 -31.91 3.49
N LYS A 30 56.24 -30.86 4.09
CA LYS A 30 55.51 -29.85 4.83
C LYS A 30 54.62 -29.01 3.90
N LEU A 31 55.10 -28.70 2.69
CA LEU A 31 54.32 -27.97 1.69
C LEU A 31 53.12 -28.80 1.21
N LYS A 32 53.32 -30.09 0.94
CA LYS A 32 52.26 -31.04 0.58
C LYS A 32 51.23 -31.20 1.71
N ALA A 33 51.69 -31.28 2.96
CA ALA A 33 50.81 -31.34 4.11
C ALA A 33 49.97 -30.05 4.27
N ALA A 34 50.60 -28.87 4.11
CA ALA A 34 49.90 -27.59 4.14
C ALA A 34 48.83 -27.47 3.03
N LEU A 35 49.16 -27.92 1.80
CA LEU A 35 48.22 -27.98 0.70
C LEU A 35 47.05 -28.93 0.99
N LEU A 36 47.33 -30.12 1.52
CA LEU A 36 46.27 -31.06 1.90
C LEU A 36 45.34 -30.49 2.98
N ILE A 37 45.87 -29.85 4.01
CA ILE A 37 45.09 -29.21 5.06
C ILE A 37 44.23 -28.09 4.48
N SER A 38 44.77 -27.28 3.58
CA SER A 38 44.03 -26.22 2.89
C SER A 38 42.87 -26.79 2.07
N TRP A 39 43.12 -27.88 1.32
CA TRP A 39 42.05 -28.54 0.55
C TRP A 39 40.97 -29.15 1.43
N VAL A 40 41.34 -29.79 2.54
CA VAL A 40 40.38 -30.33 3.51
C VAL A 40 39.54 -29.18 4.11
N PHE A 41 40.16 -28.06 4.45
CA PHE A 41 39.44 -26.87 4.96
C PHE A 41 38.43 -26.31 3.94
N VAL A 42 38.82 -26.22 2.66
CA VAL A 42 37.92 -25.81 1.58
C VAL A 42 36.74 -26.76 1.43
N ILE A 43 37.02 -28.10 1.46
CA ILE A 43 35.95 -29.11 1.37
C ILE A 43 34.99 -29.01 2.55
N ILE A 44 35.50 -28.80 3.76
CA ILE A 44 34.66 -28.61 4.97
C ILE A 44 33.81 -27.33 4.83
N MET A 45 34.37 -26.19 4.42
CA MET A 45 33.64 -24.99 4.19
C MET A 45 32.50 -25.15 3.14
N PHE A 46 32.81 -25.85 2.05
CA PHE A 46 31.82 -26.17 1.02
C PHE A 46 30.73 -27.10 1.53
N SER A 47 31.07 -28.06 2.38
CA SER A 47 30.14 -29.05 2.93
C SER A 47 29.16 -28.40 3.93
N PHE A 48 29.65 -27.49 4.79
CA PHE A 48 28.80 -26.79 5.76
C PHE A 48 27.78 -25.84 5.14
N ASN A 49 28.07 -25.28 3.97
CA ASN A 49 27.20 -24.33 3.27
C ASN A 49 26.94 -24.75 1.82
N TYR A 50 26.64 -26.03 1.61
CA TYR A 50 26.48 -26.59 0.27
C TYR A 50 25.51 -25.82 -0.63
N GLN A 51 24.35 -25.44 -0.12
CA GLN A 51 23.35 -24.67 -0.90
C GLN A 51 23.89 -23.31 -1.34
N ILE A 52 24.49 -22.55 -0.41
CA ILE A 52 25.04 -21.21 -0.73
C ILE A 52 26.21 -21.34 -1.72
N SER A 53 27.05 -22.33 -1.55
CA SER A 53 28.21 -22.59 -2.42
C SER A 53 27.78 -23.04 -3.82
N SER A 54 26.79 -23.91 -3.91
CA SER A 54 26.18 -24.36 -5.15
C SER A 54 25.52 -23.20 -5.93
N ASP A 55 24.73 -22.40 -5.25
CA ASP A 55 24.08 -21.23 -5.85
C ASP A 55 25.11 -20.20 -6.33
N SER A 56 26.17 -19.99 -5.56
CA SER A 56 27.25 -19.08 -5.94
C SER A 56 28.01 -19.59 -7.17
N TYR A 57 28.33 -20.89 -7.22
CA TYR A 57 28.94 -21.51 -8.38
C TYR A 57 28.03 -21.42 -9.61
N PHE A 58 26.74 -21.69 -9.46
CA PHE A 58 25.76 -21.59 -10.54
C PHE A 58 25.67 -20.18 -11.10
N ARG A 59 25.68 -19.16 -10.23
CA ARG A 59 25.71 -17.74 -10.64
C ARG A 59 26.98 -17.39 -11.39
N TRP A 60 28.12 -17.86 -10.93
CA TRP A 60 29.41 -17.60 -11.56
C TRP A 60 29.54 -18.28 -12.93
N SER A 61 29.00 -19.49 -13.06
CA SER A 61 29.04 -20.26 -14.33
C SER A 61 28.05 -19.77 -15.38
N ASN A 62 27.03 -18.94 -15.00
CA ASN A 62 26.02 -18.41 -15.90
C ASN A 62 25.96 -16.86 -15.90
N PRO A 63 27.00 -16.16 -16.33
CA PRO A 63 27.09 -14.70 -16.25
C PRO A 63 26.05 -13.97 -17.11
N SER A 64 25.46 -14.63 -18.11
CA SER A 64 24.43 -14.06 -18.97
C SER A 64 23.04 -14.06 -18.33
N GLN A 65 22.84 -14.76 -17.22
CA GLN A 65 21.56 -14.78 -16.51
C GLN A 65 21.52 -13.69 -15.44
N LYS A 66 20.39 -12.98 -15.39
CA LYS A 66 20.13 -12.03 -14.31
C LYS A 66 19.65 -12.79 -13.09
N PHE A 67 20.44 -12.85 -12.07
CA PHE A 67 20.08 -13.43 -10.78
C PHE A 67 19.52 -12.34 -9.87
N LEU A 68 18.36 -12.60 -9.26
CA LEU A 68 17.83 -11.73 -8.23
C LEU A 68 18.69 -11.89 -6.96
N SER A 69 19.02 -10.76 -6.35
CA SER A 69 19.71 -10.75 -5.05
C SER A 69 18.86 -11.43 -3.98
N PRO A 70 19.45 -12.22 -3.09
CA PRO A 70 18.69 -12.80 -1.97
C PRO A 70 18.15 -11.70 -1.08
N LYS A 71 16.83 -11.72 -0.86
CA LYS A 71 16.17 -10.75 0.00
C LYS A 71 16.36 -11.15 1.46
N PRO A 72 16.68 -10.20 2.37
CA PRO A 72 17.00 -10.50 3.77
C PRO A 72 15.79 -10.99 4.57
N PHE A 73 14.58 -10.63 4.14
CA PHE A 73 13.31 -10.99 4.76
C PHE A 73 12.20 -11.07 3.70
N LYS A 74 11.04 -11.52 4.13
CA LYS A 74 9.82 -11.53 3.32
C LYS A 74 8.74 -10.71 4.00
N LEU A 75 7.94 -10.00 3.23
CA LEU A 75 6.73 -9.31 3.69
C LEU A 75 5.50 -10.11 3.25
N PHE A 76 4.56 -10.28 4.16
CA PHE A 76 3.30 -10.96 3.92
C PHE A 76 2.15 -10.00 4.18
N ASN A 77 1.22 -9.93 3.24
CA ASN A 77 -0.04 -9.25 3.46
C ASN A 77 -0.97 -10.18 4.25
N THR A 78 -1.29 -9.79 5.47
CA THR A 78 -2.17 -10.59 6.36
C THR A 78 -3.64 -10.27 6.12
N THR A 79 -3.94 -9.04 5.67
CA THR A 79 -5.32 -8.59 5.41
C THR A 79 -5.88 -9.16 4.11
N GLY A 80 -5.04 -9.29 3.06
CA GLY A 80 -5.50 -9.72 1.74
C GLY A 80 -6.43 -8.72 1.04
N PRO A 81 -7.21 -9.16 0.04
CA PRO A 81 -8.17 -8.31 -0.64
C PRO A 81 -9.22 -7.77 0.33
N LEU A 82 -9.43 -6.45 0.32
CA LEU A 82 -10.31 -5.77 1.26
C LEU A 82 -11.55 -5.21 0.53
N HIS A 83 -12.74 -5.40 1.11
CA HIS A 83 -14.00 -4.85 0.63
C HIS A 83 -14.53 -3.85 1.65
N ILE A 84 -14.62 -2.58 1.27
CA ILE A 84 -15.08 -1.50 2.14
C ILE A 84 -16.19 -0.69 1.48
N LEU A 85 -16.97 0.02 2.29
CA LEU A 85 -17.91 1.01 1.79
C LEU A 85 -17.23 2.37 1.63
N GLY A 86 -17.61 3.12 0.61
CA GLY A 86 -17.07 4.45 0.35
C GLY A 86 -17.14 5.35 1.58
N GLY A 87 -16.01 5.97 1.92
CA GLY A 87 -15.87 6.81 3.09
C GLY A 87 -15.62 6.10 4.42
N GLU A 88 -15.46 4.78 4.45
CA GLU A 88 -15.07 4.08 5.67
C GLU A 88 -13.55 4.07 5.86
N LYS A 89 -13.15 4.22 7.12
CA LYS A 89 -11.76 4.00 7.51
C LYS A 89 -11.49 2.51 7.56
N SER A 90 -10.30 2.10 7.16
CA SER A 90 -9.91 0.70 7.15
C SER A 90 -8.48 0.52 7.66
N ILE A 91 -8.13 -0.72 7.99
CA ILE A 91 -6.82 -1.06 8.54
C ILE A 91 -6.23 -2.17 7.67
N ILE A 92 -4.97 -2.00 7.31
CA ILE A 92 -4.16 -3.02 6.63
C ILE A 92 -3.04 -3.46 7.56
N THR A 93 -2.89 -4.76 7.72
CA THR A 93 -1.82 -5.36 8.52
C THR A 93 -0.86 -6.12 7.61
N ILE A 94 0.41 -5.77 7.73
CA ILE A 94 1.52 -6.42 7.03
C ILE A 94 2.40 -7.09 8.07
N LYS A 95 2.84 -8.30 7.79
CA LYS A 95 3.73 -9.07 8.66
C LYS A 95 5.05 -9.36 7.96
N ALA A 96 6.14 -9.21 8.70
CA ALA A 96 7.47 -9.57 8.23
C ALA A 96 7.90 -10.95 8.74
N SER A 97 8.74 -11.66 7.98
CA SER A 97 9.29 -12.96 8.38
C SER A 97 10.33 -12.86 9.51
N SER A 98 10.87 -11.69 9.75
CA SER A 98 11.84 -11.36 10.80
C SER A 98 11.65 -9.94 11.28
N VAL A 99 12.26 -9.60 12.41
CA VAL A 99 12.29 -8.21 12.90
C VAL A 99 13.02 -7.34 11.88
N ILE A 100 12.41 -6.25 11.49
CA ILE A 100 12.93 -5.29 10.52
C ILE A 100 13.19 -3.98 11.25
N SER A 101 14.40 -3.42 11.08
CA SER A 101 14.78 -2.12 11.64
C SER A 101 14.36 -0.94 10.76
N ASP A 102 13.82 -1.21 9.57
CA ASP A 102 13.48 -0.22 8.58
C ASP A 102 11.99 0.12 8.59
N THR A 103 11.67 1.30 8.07
CA THR A 103 10.29 1.76 7.87
C THR A 103 9.66 0.99 6.71
N VAL A 104 8.46 0.47 6.92
CA VAL A 104 7.65 -0.13 5.88
C VAL A 104 6.77 0.95 5.25
N LEU A 105 6.77 1.04 3.93
CA LEU A 105 5.94 1.94 3.14
C LEU A 105 4.78 1.15 2.54
N LEU A 106 3.56 1.60 2.75
CA LEU A 106 2.38 1.09 2.07
C LEU A 106 2.03 2.03 0.92
N GLN A 107 2.07 1.54 -0.31
CA GLN A 107 1.75 2.28 -1.51
C GLN A 107 0.38 1.87 -2.02
N LEU A 108 -0.52 2.84 -2.18
CA LEU A 108 -1.84 2.67 -2.79
C LEU A 108 -1.86 3.34 -4.16
N THR A 109 -2.27 2.62 -5.16
CA THR A 109 -2.38 3.10 -6.54
C THR A 109 -3.82 2.94 -7.02
N PRO A 110 -4.51 4.00 -7.49
CA PRO A 110 -5.88 3.89 -7.97
C PRO A 110 -5.96 3.00 -9.21
N THR A 111 -6.96 2.12 -9.27
CA THR A 111 -7.10 1.13 -10.34
C THR A 111 -7.74 1.69 -11.60
N GLN A 112 -8.62 2.71 -11.48
CA GLN A 112 -9.46 3.23 -12.57
C GLN A 112 -8.90 4.47 -13.27
N VAL A 113 -7.63 4.82 -13.05
CA VAL A 113 -7.02 6.04 -13.65
C VAL A 113 -6.10 5.67 -14.81
N SER A 114 -6.13 6.49 -15.87
CA SER A 114 -5.21 6.35 -17.02
C SER A 114 -3.75 6.39 -16.57
N THR A 115 -2.90 5.61 -17.23
CA THR A 115 -1.50 5.36 -16.86
C THR A 115 -0.69 6.64 -16.60
N GLN A 116 -0.98 7.72 -17.34
CA GLN A 116 -0.28 9.02 -17.19
C GLN A 116 -0.61 9.80 -15.91
N LYS A 117 -1.80 9.59 -15.31
CA LYS A 117 -2.21 10.23 -14.06
C LYS A 117 -2.04 9.34 -12.83
N ARG A 118 -1.73 8.08 -13.01
CA ARG A 118 -1.67 7.09 -11.94
C ARG A 118 -0.59 7.40 -10.91
N ASP A 119 0.57 7.87 -11.36
CA ASP A 119 1.70 8.17 -10.47
C ASP A 119 1.50 9.43 -9.62
N SER A 120 0.73 10.40 -10.11
CA SER A 120 0.43 11.64 -9.35
C SER A 120 -0.66 11.45 -8.28
N LEU A 121 -1.37 10.32 -8.29
CA LEU A 121 -2.44 9.98 -7.34
C LEU A 121 -2.08 8.84 -6.40
N LYS A 122 -0.81 8.42 -6.37
CA LYS A 122 -0.33 7.44 -5.39
C LYS A 122 -0.41 8.01 -3.99
N LEU A 123 -0.97 7.22 -3.08
CA LEU A 123 -0.94 7.51 -1.65
C LEU A 123 0.14 6.63 -1.01
N GLU A 124 0.95 7.22 -0.16
CA GLU A 124 2.01 6.50 0.56
C GLU A 124 1.82 6.71 2.06
N PHE A 125 1.84 5.62 2.79
CA PHE A 125 1.77 5.60 4.25
C PHE A 125 3.03 4.93 4.78
N SER A 126 3.63 5.49 5.82
CA SER A 126 4.81 4.94 6.46
C SER A 126 4.46 4.38 7.83
N CYS A 127 4.98 3.20 8.15
CA CYS A 127 4.91 2.62 9.47
C CYS A 127 6.34 2.42 10.00
N PRO A 128 6.67 2.93 11.20
CA PRO A 128 7.99 2.77 11.78
C PRO A 128 8.28 1.30 12.12
N PRO A 129 9.53 0.94 12.41
CA PRO A 129 9.91 -0.41 12.81
C PRO A 129 9.09 -0.90 14.01
N SER A 130 8.68 -2.16 13.97
CA SER A 130 7.92 -2.83 15.03
C SER A 130 8.71 -4.03 15.57
N GLU A 131 8.81 -4.16 16.88
CA GLU A 131 9.46 -5.30 17.53
C GLU A 131 8.68 -6.61 17.32
N SER A 132 7.36 -6.52 17.11
CA SER A 132 6.51 -7.68 16.82
C SER A 132 6.64 -8.18 15.38
N GLY A 133 7.23 -7.38 14.49
CA GLY A 133 7.25 -7.64 13.04
C GLY A 133 5.89 -7.46 12.35
N GLU A 134 4.92 -6.86 13.05
CA GLU A 134 3.60 -6.49 12.50
C GLU A 134 3.54 -4.98 12.29
N PHE A 135 3.07 -4.57 11.12
CA PHE A 135 2.94 -3.18 10.68
C PHE A 135 1.47 -2.91 10.41
N ILE A 136 0.90 -1.97 11.15
CA ILE A 136 -0.51 -1.62 11.07
C ILE A 136 -0.62 -0.25 10.39
N PHE A 137 -1.38 -0.20 9.29
CA PHE A 137 -1.64 1.01 8.51
C PHE A 137 -3.11 1.37 8.63
N GLU A 138 -3.38 2.53 9.21
CA GLU A 138 -4.71 3.12 9.22
C GLU A 138 -4.90 3.93 7.94
N LEU A 139 -5.88 3.53 7.13
CA LEU A 139 -6.19 4.20 5.89
C LEU A 139 -7.23 5.29 6.11
N PRO A 140 -7.11 6.42 5.38
CA PRO A 140 -8.15 7.44 5.36
C PRO A 140 -9.40 6.93 4.67
N GLU A 141 -10.40 7.77 4.56
CA GLU A 141 -11.61 7.52 3.82
C GLU A 141 -11.32 7.37 2.33
N LEU A 142 -11.64 6.21 1.76
CA LEU A 142 -11.44 5.91 0.35
C LEU A 142 -12.78 5.90 -0.39
N TYR A 143 -12.79 6.41 -1.62
CA TYR A 143 -13.99 6.55 -2.46
C TYR A 143 -13.85 5.90 -3.84
N GLN A 144 -12.72 5.23 -4.10
CA GLN A 144 -12.46 4.50 -5.34
C GLN A 144 -11.58 3.28 -5.06
N ASP A 145 -11.52 2.37 -6.01
CA ASP A 145 -10.71 1.15 -5.89
C ASP A 145 -9.22 1.47 -5.97
N TYR A 146 -8.44 0.81 -5.11
CA TYR A 146 -6.99 0.92 -5.06
C TYR A 146 -6.34 -0.46 -5.12
N SER A 147 -5.27 -0.58 -5.87
CA SER A 147 -4.30 -1.65 -5.67
C SER A 147 -3.25 -1.19 -4.66
N TYR A 148 -2.82 -2.09 -3.78
CA TYR A 148 -1.87 -1.76 -2.74
C TYR A 148 -0.78 -2.81 -2.59
N GLN A 149 0.39 -2.36 -2.18
CA GLN A 149 1.53 -3.20 -1.82
C GLN A 149 2.36 -2.52 -0.73
N ALA A 150 2.94 -3.31 0.14
CA ALA A 150 3.93 -2.81 1.08
C ALA A 150 5.33 -2.98 0.49
N VAL A 151 6.17 -1.98 0.72
CA VAL A 151 7.52 -1.90 0.17
C VAL A 151 8.49 -1.51 1.28
N VAL A 152 9.61 -2.20 1.35
CA VAL A 152 10.80 -1.77 2.11
C VAL A 152 11.92 -1.61 1.12
N ASN A 153 12.49 -0.42 1.05
CA ASN A 153 13.64 -0.13 0.20
C ASN A 153 14.95 -0.41 0.95
N ALA A 154 15.97 -0.83 0.23
CA ALA A 154 17.32 -0.91 0.78
C ALA A 154 17.75 0.48 1.28
N ARG A 155 18.33 0.50 2.48
CA ARG A 155 18.75 1.76 3.12
C ARG A 155 20.12 2.21 2.64
N PHE A 156 21.01 1.25 2.36
CA PHE A 156 22.39 1.54 2.03
C PHE A 156 22.73 1.02 0.63
N PHE A 157 23.56 1.77 -0.09
CA PHE A 157 23.97 1.43 -1.46
C PHE A 157 24.80 0.14 -1.58
N TRP A 158 25.33 -0.37 -0.46
CA TRP A 158 26.09 -1.63 -0.43
C TRP A 158 25.18 -2.86 -0.15
N GLU A 159 23.90 -2.65 0.10
CA GLU A 159 22.96 -3.76 0.20
C GLU A 159 22.73 -4.35 -1.19
N SER A 160 22.80 -5.67 -1.27
CA SER A 160 22.70 -6.38 -2.55
C SER A 160 21.27 -6.47 -3.09
N TRP A 161 20.28 -6.04 -2.32
CA TRP A 161 18.86 -6.03 -2.67
C TRP A 161 18.36 -4.59 -2.82
N ASP A 162 17.46 -4.35 -3.78
CA ASP A 162 16.90 -3.02 -4.03
C ASP A 162 15.67 -2.76 -3.15
N ASN A 163 14.72 -3.67 -3.18
CA ASN A 163 13.49 -3.59 -2.39
C ASN A 163 12.91 -4.97 -2.07
N VAL A 164 12.13 -5.02 -1.00
CA VAL A 164 11.27 -6.14 -0.64
C VAL A 164 9.83 -5.68 -0.70
N THR A 165 9.00 -6.38 -1.46
CA THR A 165 7.58 -6.02 -1.66
C THR A 165 6.68 -7.18 -1.29
N THR A 166 5.45 -6.87 -0.84
CA THR A 166 4.36 -7.85 -0.77
C THR A 166 3.83 -8.17 -2.17
N ALA A 167 3.00 -9.20 -2.27
CA ALA A 167 2.12 -9.35 -3.41
C ALA A 167 1.22 -8.13 -3.55
N LEU A 168 0.80 -7.83 -4.78
CA LEU A 168 -0.15 -6.76 -5.06
C LEU A 168 -1.55 -7.27 -4.70
N ASP A 169 -2.25 -6.53 -3.85
CA ASP A 169 -3.63 -6.79 -3.47
C ASP A 169 -4.53 -5.59 -3.80
N THR A 170 -5.84 -5.77 -3.68
CA THR A 170 -6.82 -4.76 -4.09
C THR A 170 -7.78 -4.42 -2.95
N ILE A 171 -8.05 -3.13 -2.80
CA ILE A 171 -9.13 -2.58 -1.98
C ILE A 171 -10.28 -2.27 -2.92
N PHE A 172 -11.39 -2.98 -2.75
CA PHE A 172 -12.63 -2.75 -3.48
C PHE A 172 -13.52 -1.81 -2.68
N VAL A 173 -13.83 -0.66 -3.25
CA VAL A 173 -14.69 0.35 -2.62
C VAL A 173 -16.07 0.31 -3.23
N THR A 174 -17.05 -0.05 -2.42
CA THR A 174 -18.44 -0.05 -2.85
C THR A 174 -19.05 1.32 -2.63
N ASP A 175 -19.49 1.96 -3.70
CA ASP A 175 -20.13 3.28 -3.64
C ASP A 175 -21.42 3.26 -2.80
N ARG A 176 -21.59 4.32 -2.02
CA ARG A 176 -22.83 4.61 -1.32
C ARG A 176 -23.81 5.38 -2.22
N PRO A 177 -25.14 5.28 -1.97
CA PRO A 177 -26.08 6.15 -2.64
C PRO A 177 -25.81 7.62 -2.27
N SER A 178 -25.84 8.49 -3.28
CA SER A 178 -25.66 9.93 -3.15
C SER A 178 -26.70 10.65 -4.00
N PHE A 179 -26.92 11.94 -3.71
CA PHE A 179 -27.82 12.77 -4.51
C PHE A 179 -27.14 13.21 -5.79
N GLU A 180 -27.76 12.94 -6.95
CA GLU A 180 -27.41 13.54 -8.23
C GLU A 180 -28.16 14.85 -8.42
N ASN A 181 -29.47 14.85 -8.09
CA ASN A 181 -30.30 16.03 -8.09
C ASN A 181 -31.09 16.08 -6.79
N PHE A 182 -31.26 17.29 -6.29
CA PHE A 182 -32.07 17.59 -5.12
C PHE A 182 -32.89 18.88 -5.41
N SER A 183 -34.19 18.78 -5.28
CA SER A 183 -35.10 19.92 -5.45
C SER A 183 -36.19 19.96 -4.36
N LEU A 184 -36.53 21.14 -3.96
CA LEU A 184 -37.56 21.42 -2.99
C LEU A 184 -38.64 22.24 -3.65
N ILE A 185 -39.89 21.78 -3.58
CA ILE A 185 -41.04 22.51 -4.02
C ILE A 185 -41.75 23.02 -2.77
N ILE A 186 -41.75 24.34 -2.57
CA ILE A 186 -42.33 24.99 -1.40
C ILE A 186 -43.64 25.65 -1.81
N THR A 187 -44.73 25.21 -1.18
CA THR A 187 -46.07 25.73 -1.39
C THR A 187 -46.52 26.45 -0.13
N PRO A 188 -46.47 27.81 -0.09
CA PRO A 188 -46.93 28.60 1.04
C PRO A 188 -48.44 28.44 1.27
N PRO A 189 -48.92 28.69 2.49
CA PRO A 189 -50.36 28.64 2.80
C PRO A 189 -51.18 29.58 1.93
N LYS A 190 -52.38 29.16 1.57
CA LYS A 190 -53.29 29.94 0.67
C LYS A 190 -53.57 31.38 1.11
N TYR A 191 -53.61 31.64 2.42
CA TYR A 191 -53.84 32.96 2.98
C TYR A 191 -52.74 33.98 2.65
N SER A 192 -51.50 33.51 2.42
CA SER A 192 -50.36 34.36 2.16
C SER A 192 -50.36 35.00 0.76
N LYS A 193 -51.16 34.44 -0.17
CA LYS A 193 -51.15 34.79 -1.60
C LYS A 193 -49.80 34.68 -2.30
N VAL A 194 -48.81 34.06 -1.66
CA VAL A 194 -47.49 33.80 -2.24
C VAL A 194 -47.58 32.56 -3.14
N LYS A 195 -47.02 32.65 -4.34
CA LYS A 195 -46.96 31.52 -5.28
C LYS A 195 -45.96 30.45 -4.82
N LYS A 196 -46.22 29.23 -5.22
CA LYS A 196 -45.24 28.14 -5.03
C LYS A 196 -43.96 28.48 -5.75
N PHE A 197 -42.85 28.08 -5.17
CA PHE A 197 -41.53 28.26 -5.75
C PHE A 197 -40.67 26.99 -5.56
N ILE A 198 -39.68 26.85 -6.42
CA ILE A 198 -38.78 25.69 -6.42
C ILE A 198 -37.41 26.21 -6.00
N GLN A 199 -36.76 25.46 -5.12
CA GLN A 199 -35.38 25.66 -4.76
C GLN A 199 -34.60 24.41 -5.19
N GLU A 200 -33.56 24.63 -5.99
CA GLU A 200 -32.70 23.56 -6.50
C GLU A 200 -31.28 23.70 -5.94
N GLY A 201 -30.60 22.56 -5.78
CA GLY A 201 -29.22 22.53 -5.36
C GLY A 201 -29.02 22.46 -3.84
N ASN A 202 -27.82 22.76 -3.42
CA ASN A 202 -27.38 22.59 -2.03
C ASN A 202 -27.73 23.83 -1.20
N ILE A 203 -28.97 23.89 -0.66
CA ILE A 203 -29.48 25.00 0.09
C ILE A 203 -29.31 24.70 1.59
N ALA A 204 -28.58 25.56 2.30
CA ALA A 204 -28.34 25.37 3.73
C ALA A 204 -29.55 25.70 4.62
N ALA A 205 -30.36 26.66 4.23
CA ALA A 205 -31.52 27.14 5.01
C ALA A 205 -32.75 27.39 4.13
N ILE A 206 -33.89 26.95 4.59
CA ILE A 206 -35.17 27.13 3.95
C ILE A 206 -36.01 28.11 4.81
N LYS A 207 -36.33 29.27 4.27
CA LYS A 207 -37.13 30.27 4.96
C LYS A 207 -38.52 30.37 4.32
N THR A 208 -39.55 30.03 5.06
CA THR A 208 -40.94 30.10 4.56
C THR A 208 -41.95 30.28 5.70
N LEU A 209 -43.21 30.49 5.34
CA LEU A 209 -44.29 30.73 6.32
C LEU A 209 -44.67 29.43 7.04
N LYS A 210 -45.09 29.56 8.29
CA LYS A 210 -45.69 28.45 9.04
C LYS A 210 -46.90 27.88 8.31
N GLY A 211 -46.99 26.56 8.20
CA GLY A 211 -48.04 25.88 7.45
C GLY A 211 -47.73 25.69 5.97
N SER A 212 -46.53 26.05 5.50
CA SER A 212 -46.08 25.73 4.15
C SER A 212 -45.89 24.23 3.94
N GLU A 213 -46.33 23.74 2.79
CA GLU A 213 -46.05 22.38 2.36
C GLU A 213 -44.72 22.36 1.61
N ILE A 214 -43.81 21.45 2.05
CA ILE A 214 -42.47 21.25 1.44
C ILE A 214 -42.47 19.85 0.86
N LEU A 215 -42.37 19.78 -0.47
CA LEU A 215 -42.16 18.55 -1.19
C LEU A 215 -40.67 18.43 -1.55
N VAL A 216 -40.05 17.30 -1.24
CA VAL A 216 -38.67 16.98 -1.48
C VAL A 216 -38.60 15.97 -2.59
N ASP A 217 -37.96 16.34 -3.71
CA ASP A 217 -37.73 15.46 -4.84
C ASP A 217 -36.22 15.21 -5.01
N ILE A 218 -35.85 13.93 -5.14
CA ILE A 218 -34.46 13.53 -5.17
C ILE A 218 -34.23 12.56 -6.31
N THR A 219 -33.12 12.71 -7.00
CA THR A 219 -32.55 11.69 -7.89
C THR A 219 -31.22 11.19 -7.32
N SER A 220 -31.09 9.89 -7.20
CA SER A 220 -29.88 9.24 -6.67
C SER A 220 -29.06 8.61 -7.80
N ASN A 221 -27.74 8.51 -7.59
CA ASN A 221 -26.82 7.80 -8.47
C ASN A 221 -27.01 6.27 -8.44
N ARG A 222 -27.88 5.76 -7.54
CA ARG A 222 -28.13 4.33 -7.35
C ARG A 222 -29.63 4.04 -7.30
N LEU A 223 -29.99 2.80 -7.65
CA LEU A 223 -31.38 2.34 -7.52
C LEU A 223 -31.75 2.25 -6.04
N LEU A 224 -32.82 2.94 -5.68
CA LEU A 224 -33.31 3.03 -4.30
C LEU A 224 -34.22 1.85 -3.96
N ARG A 225 -34.07 1.37 -2.74
CA ARG A 225 -35.02 0.46 -2.08
C ARG A 225 -36.02 1.25 -1.24
N THR A 226 -35.51 2.19 -0.42
CA THR A 226 -36.32 3.07 0.42
C THR A 226 -35.61 4.41 0.60
N ALA A 227 -36.38 5.45 0.82
CA ALA A 227 -35.87 6.75 1.23
C ALA A 227 -36.79 7.33 2.32
N PHE A 228 -36.24 8.13 3.20
CA PHE A 228 -37.02 8.76 4.26
C PHE A 228 -36.41 10.10 4.68
N ILE A 229 -37.31 11.01 5.00
CA ILE A 229 -36.99 12.34 5.57
C ILE A 229 -36.98 12.16 7.10
N ASN A 230 -35.89 12.55 7.75
CA ASN A 230 -35.88 12.75 9.20
C ASN A 230 -36.12 14.22 9.49
N LEU A 231 -37.30 14.55 9.98
CA LEU A 231 -37.69 15.90 10.37
C LEU A 231 -37.65 15.98 11.90
N ASN A 232 -36.73 16.75 12.45
CA ASN A 232 -36.49 16.83 13.89
C ASN A 232 -36.28 15.38 14.49
N LYS A 233 -37.34 14.82 15.10
CA LYS A 233 -37.35 13.45 15.67
C LYS A 233 -38.30 12.52 14.94
N SER A 234 -38.98 13.00 13.89
CA SER A 234 -39.96 12.22 13.15
C SER A 234 -39.38 11.68 11.86
N LYS A 235 -39.75 10.44 11.52
CA LYS A 235 -39.35 9.77 10.28
C LYS A 235 -40.53 9.73 9.32
N ILE A 236 -40.37 10.32 8.11
CA ILE A 236 -41.37 10.38 7.06
C ILE A 236 -40.86 9.55 5.88
N ASN A 237 -41.61 8.50 5.50
CA ASN A 237 -41.24 7.68 4.36
C ASN A 237 -41.53 8.45 3.05
N MET A 238 -40.58 8.31 2.12
CA MET A 238 -40.75 8.86 0.76
C MET A 238 -41.22 7.76 -0.19
N VAL A 239 -41.93 8.13 -1.22
CA VAL A 239 -42.25 7.21 -2.33
C VAL A 239 -41.03 7.09 -3.22
N THR A 240 -40.57 5.85 -3.44
CA THR A 240 -39.38 5.58 -4.26
C THR A 240 -39.76 4.94 -5.58
N SER A 241 -39.15 5.38 -6.67
CA SER A 241 -39.28 4.80 -8.00
C SER A 241 -37.90 4.75 -8.68
N TYR A 242 -37.39 3.55 -8.95
CA TYR A 242 -36.04 3.33 -9.49
C TYR A 242 -34.96 4.07 -8.68
N ASN A 243 -34.42 5.15 -9.20
CA ASN A 243 -33.40 5.99 -8.57
C ASN A 243 -33.96 7.33 -8.04
N THR A 244 -35.28 7.52 -8.08
CA THR A 244 -35.93 8.75 -7.58
C THR A 244 -36.68 8.49 -6.28
N ALA A 245 -36.78 9.53 -5.46
CA ALA A 245 -37.58 9.53 -4.23
C ALA A 245 -38.29 10.86 -4.09
N SER A 246 -39.60 10.83 -3.76
CA SER A 246 -40.41 12.00 -3.52
C SER A 246 -41.18 11.87 -2.20
N GLY A 247 -41.17 12.88 -1.40
CA GLY A 247 -41.87 12.91 -0.11
C GLY A 247 -42.04 14.33 0.39
N GLY A 248 -43.04 14.58 1.24
CA GLY A 248 -43.33 15.94 1.71
C GLY A 248 -43.75 15.97 3.17
N PHE A 249 -43.70 17.16 3.71
CA PHE A 249 -44.14 17.48 5.04
C PHE A 249 -44.65 18.93 5.13
N THR A 250 -45.43 19.21 6.18
CA THR A 250 -45.89 20.58 6.46
C THR A 250 -44.99 21.20 7.53
N LEU A 251 -44.50 22.41 7.30
CA LEU A 251 -43.69 23.15 8.25
C LEU A 251 -44.57 23.76 9.37
N LEU A 252 -44.54 23.13 10.54
CA LEU A 252 -45.26 23.59 11.72
C LEU A 252 -44.38 24.27 12.75
N GLU A 253 -43.10 23.85 12.81
CA GLU A 253 -42.10 24.34 13.76
C GLU A 253 -40.76 24.49 13.07
N GLU A 254 -39.93 25.39 13.58
CA GLU A 254 -38.53 25.52 13.16
C GLU A 254 -37.72 24.26 13.53
N GLY A 255 -36.65 24.00 12.80
CA GLY A 255 -35.80 22.85 13.06
C GLY A 255 -34.90 22.50 11.90
N SER A 256 -34.67 21.23 11.72
CA SER A 256 -33.88 20.75 10.59
C SER A 256 -34.41 19.41 10.09
N PHE A 257 -34.13 19.13 8.83
CA PHE A 257 -34.35 17.80 8.29
C PHE A 257 -33.15 17.35 7.47
N PHE A 258 -33.04 16.03 7.33
CA PHE A 258 -32.09 15.38 6.45
C PHE A 258 -32.74 14.20 5.79
N VAL A 259 -32.19 13.77 4.65
CA VAL A 259 -32.73 12.66 3.90
C VAL A 259 -31.77 11.48 3.92
N ASN A 260 -32.29 10.31 4.31
CA ASN A 260 -31.58 9.06 4.21
C ASN A 260 -32.08 8.28 3.00
N LEU A 261 -31.13 7.77 2.25
CA LEU A 261 -31.33 6.89 1.11
C LEU A 261 -30.84 5.50 1.46
N VAL A 262 -31.59 4.49 1.07
CA VAL A 262 -31.15 3.09 1.15
C VAL A 262 -31.24 2.49 -0.23
N ASP A 263 -30.15 2.00 -0.76
CA ASP A 263 -30.12 1.39 -2.08
C ASP A 263 -30.67 -0.08 -2.04
N LYS A 264 -30.78 -0.71 -3.21
CA LYS A 264 -31.26 -2.10 -3.31
C LYS A 264 -30.36 -3.11 -2.60
N ARG A 265 -29.09 -2.79 -2.36
CA ARG A 265 -28.12 -3.61 -1.61
C ARG A 265 -28.27 -3.45 -0.10
N GLY A 266 -29.06 -2.47 0.36
CA GLY A 266 -29.24 -2.13 1.77
C GLY A 266 -28.20 -1.13 2.30
N ILE A 267 -27.39 -0.53 1.41
CA ILE A 267 -26.39 0.45 1.79
C ILE A 267 -27.02 1.82 1.93
N THR A 268 -26.68 2.54 3.00
CA THR A 268 -27.18 3.87 3.28
C THR A 268 -26.20 4.93 2.81
N ASN A 269 -26.72 6.14 2.47
CA ASN A 269 -25.86 7.31 2.30
C ASN A 269 -25.14 7.61 3.63
N ARG A 270 -23.96 8.22 3.52
CA ARG A 270 -23.16 8.68 4.65
C ARG A 270 -23.34 10.18 4.82
N ASP A 271 -23.36 10.60 6.08
CA ASP A 271 -23.39 12.02 6.45
C ASP A 271 -24.40 12.86 5.65
N PRO A 272 -25.71 12.54 5.80
CA PRO A 272 -26.74 13.26 5.06
C PRO A 272 -26.71 14.75 5.41
N ILE A 273 -26.78 15.58 4.38
CA ILE A 273 -26.80 17.04 4.55
C ILE A 273 -28.02 17.44 5.37
N SER A 274 -27.80 18.21 6.41
CA SER A 274 -28.85 18.77 7.25
C SER A 274 -29.30 20.13 6.70
N TYR A 275 -30.61 20.28 6.45
CA TYR A 275 -31.22 21.47 5.96
C TYR A 275 -31.95 22.16 7.11
N SER A 276 -31.62 23.44 7.37
CA SER A 276 -32.30 24.24 8.39
C SER A 276 -33.66 24.76 7.89
N LEU A 277 -34.66 24.75 8.75
CA LEU A 277 -36.04 25.23 8.51
C LEU A 277 -36.31 26.43 9.41
N GLU A 278 -36.55 27.60 8.82
CA GLU A 278 -36.84 28.85 9.50
C GLU A 278 -38.22 29.33 9.12
N ILE A 279 -38.99 29.81 10.11
CA ILE A 279 -40.34 30.40 9.92
C ILE A 279 -40.21 31.90 9.83
N LEU A 280 -40.82 32.47 8.77
CA LEU A 280 -40.90 33.92 8.54
C LEU A 280 -42.07 34.55 9.28
#